data_24b2bf09a4c69db87272901cd47f3a93
#
_entry.id   24b2bf09a4c69db87272901cd47f3a93
#
_cell.length_a   1.000
_cell.length_b   1.000
_cell.length_c   1.000
_cell.angle_alpha   90.00
_cell.angle_beta   90.00
_cell.angle_gamma   90.00
#
_symmetry.space_group_name_H-M   'P 1'
#
loop_
_entity.id
_entity.type
_entity.pdbx_description
1 polymer ?
#
loop_
_entity_poly.entity_id
_entity_poly.type
_entity_poly.pdbx_seq_one_letter_code
_entity_poly.pdbx_strand_id
1 'polypeptide(L)'
;MIQGEERQFKKGQIILKEKSFELAIYNVLLGRAGVYVNYGTPEERLVVEIEAGDFLNVISFLESRPRNTTAVALEPTVVRVITHDNFSTFFRDNSAKIMSLLEHMSARMRALQRAYI
;
A
#
# COMPACT_ATOMS: atom_id res chain seq x y z
N MET A 1 -0.67 22.55 -1.57
CA MET A 1 0.06 21.99 -2.73
C MET A 1 -0.07 20.49 -2.78
N ILE A 2 -0.28 19.95 -3.96
CA ILE A 2 -0.40 18.51 -4.16
C ILE A 2 0.98 17.87 -4.07
N GLN A 3 1.10 16.80 -3.28
CA GLN A 3 2.34 16.08 -3.07
C GLN A 3 2.20 14.72 -3.73
N GLY A 4 2.56 14.62 -5.00
CA GLY A 4 2.47 13.40 -5.77
C GLY A 4 1.19 13.32 -6.59
N GLU A 5 1.20 12.42 -7.57
CA GLU A 5 0.07 12.22 -8.45
C GLU A 5 -0.99 11.34 -7.80
N GLU A 6 -2.20 11.43 -8.30
CA GLU A 6 -3.28 10.54 -7.89
C GLU A 6 -3.54 9.54 -9.00
N ARG A 7 -3.82 8.29 -8.61
CA ARG A 7 -4.20 7.23 -9.54
C ARG A 7 -5.52 6.61 -9.10
N GLN A 8 -6.32 6.24 -10.08
CA GLN A 8 -7.64 5.66 -9.84
C GLN A 8 -7.66 4.21 -10.31
N PHE A 9 -8.35 3.37 -9.54
CA PHE A 9 -8.47 1.95 -9.85
C PHE A 9 -9.93 1.53 -9.74
N LYS A 10 -10.37 0.70 -10.67
CA LYS A 10 -11.71 0.12 -10.64
C LYS A 10 -11.71 -1.10 -9.74
N LYS A 11 -12.89 -1.46 -9.24
CA LYS A 11 -13.04 -2.68 -8.45
C LYS A 11 -12.47 -3.87 -9.23
N GLY A 12 -11.64 -4.66 -8.56
CA GLY A 12 -11.00 -5.85 -9.14
C GLY A 12 -9.69 -5.58 -9.85
N GLN A 13 -9.32 -4.32 -10.04
CA GLN A 13 -8.08 -3.99 -10.72
C GLN A 13 -6.90 -4.16 -9.79
N ILE A 14 -5.80 -4.71 -10.31
CA ILE A 14 -4.57 -4.86 -9.52
C ILE A 14 -3.92 -3.49 -9.38
N ILE A 15 -3.64 -3.10 -8.14
CA ILE A 15 -2.97 -1.84 -7.83
C ILE A 15 -1.46 -2.05 -7.85
N LEU A 16 -0.99 -3.11 -7.20
CA LEU A 16 0.43 -3.44 -7.10
C LEU A 16 0.55 -4.95 -7.18
N LYS A 17 1.44 -5.44 -8.04
CA LYS A 17 1.59 -6.88 -8.27
C LYS A 17 2.83 -7.40 -7.55
N GLU A 18 2.73 -8.61 -6.99
CA GLU A 18 3.88 -9.23 -6.33
C GLU A 18 5.04 -9.40 -7.31
N LYS A 19 6.24 -9.36 -6.79
CA LYS A 19 7.52 -9.44 -7.51
C LYS A 19 7.80 -8.21 -8.37
N SER A 20 6.85 -7.28 -8.50
CA SER A 20 7.15 -6.01 -9.16
C SER A 20 7.90 -5.11 -8.18
N PHE A 21 8.61 -4.13 -8.72
CA PHE A 21 9.37 -3.18 -7.92
C PHE A 21 8.87 -1.78 -8.19
N GLU A 22 8.23 -1.19 -7.18
CA GLU A 22 7.66 0.15 -7.30
C GLU A 22 8.31 1.04 -6.26
N LEU A 23 8.95 2.12 -6.70
CA LEU A 23 9.65 3.05 -5.81
C LEU A 23 8.71 4.14 -5.29
N ALA A 24 7.60 3.73 -4.71
CA ALA A 24 6.62 4.66 -4.18
C ALA A 24 5.81 4.02 -3.07
N ILE A 25 5.36 4.87 -2.13
CA ILE A 25 4.33 4.51 -1.17
C ILE A 25 3.01 5.01 -1.74
N TYR A 26 1.95 4.24 -1.59
CA TYR A 26 0.61 4.63 -2.03
C TYR A 26 -0.25 4.94 -0.80
N ASN A 27 -0.68 6.19 -0.68
CA ASN A 27 -1.61 6.59 0.38
C ASN A 27 -3.03 6.47 -0.18
N VAL A 28 -3.84 5.61 0.42
CA VAL A 28 -5.22 5.41 -0.03
C VAL A 28 -6.06 6.60 0.39
N LEU A 29 -6.65 7.29 -0.57
CA LEU A 29 -7.48 8.48 -0.33
C LEU A 29 -8.95 8.12 -0.26
N LEU A 30 -9.39 7.21 -1.11
CA LEU A 30 -10.78 6.75 -1.18
C LEU A 30 -10.77 5.27 -1.52
N GLY A 31 -11.77 4.55 -1.02
CA GLY A 31 -11.96 3.16 -1.37
C GLY A 31 -11.25 2.21 -0.43
N ARG A 32 -11.00 1.00 -0.93
CA ARG A 32 -10.49 -0.08 -0.11
C ARG A 32 -9.71 -1.05 -0.99
N ALA A 33 -8.59 -1.58 -0.47
CA ALA A 33 -7.76 -2.52 -1.20
C ALA A 33 -7.56 -3.79 -0.37
N GLY A 34 -7.49 -4.93 -1.02
CA GLY A 34 -7.14 -6.19 -0.38
C GLY A 34 -5.70 -6.52 -0.71
N VAL A 35 -4.93 -6.96 0.28
CA VAL A 35 -3.55 -7.38 0.12
C VAL A 35 -3.50 -8.89 0.25
N TYR A 36 -2.97 -9.55 -0.79
CA TYR A 36 -3.02 -11.01 -0.90
C TYR A 36 -1.63 -11.60 -1.03
N VAL A 37 -1.45 -12.81 -0.50
CA VAL A 37 -0.31 -13.66 -0.85
C VAL A 37 -0.82 -14.69 -1.85
N ASN A 38 0.05 -15.07 -2.80
CA ASN A 38 -0.25 -16.07 -3.82
C ASN A 38 -1.51 -15.74 -4.64
N TYR A 39 -1.71 -14.47 -4.93
CA TYR A 39 -2.90 -14.00 -5.63
C TYR A 39 -3.03 -14.70 -6.99
N GLY A 40 -4.25 -15.15 -7.29
CA GLY A 40 -4.54 -15.83 -8.56
C GLY A 40 -4.16 -17.30 -8.59
N THR A 41 -3.74 -17.87 -7.46
CA THR A 41 -3.39 -19.29 -7.37
C THR A 41 -4.32 -19.99 -6.38
N PRO A 42 -4.33 -21.34 -6.37
CA PRO A 42 -5.14 -22.07 -5.38
C PRO A 42 -4.77 -21.76 -3.94
N GLU A 43 -3.57 -21.24 -3.69
CA GLU A 43 -3.10 -20.90 -2.34
C GLU A 43 -3.35 -19.42 -2.03
N GLU A 44 -4.18 -18.75 -2.81
CA GLU A 44 -4.48 -17.33 -2.58
C GLU A 44 -5.06 -17.11 -1.19
N ARG A 45 -4.55 -16.08 -0.51
CA ARG A 45 -5.04 -15.74 0.83
C ARG A 45 -5.02 -14.23 1.01
N LEU A 46 -6.15 -13.70 1.50
CA LEU A 46 -6.23 -12.29 1.87
C LEU A 46 -5.50 -12.11 3.20
N VAL A 47 -4.51 -11.23 3.22
CA VAL A 47 -3.71 -10.95 4.41
C VAL A 47 -4.33 -9.83 5.22
N VAL A 48 -4.70 -8.74 4.56
CA VAL A 48 -5.23 -7.57 5.23
C VAL A 48 -6.00 -6.71 4.22
N GLU A 49 -6.98 -5.96 4.72
CA GLU A 49 -7.66 -4.94 3.93
C GLU A 49 -7.14 -3.57 4.35
N ILE A 50 -6.90 -2.72 3.36
CA ILE A 50 -6.38 -1.37 3.56
C ILE A 50 -7.48 -0.39 3.21
N GLU A 51 -7.79 0.52 4.12
CA GLU A 51 -8.87 1.49 3.94
C GLU A 51 -8.32 2.89 3.71
N ALA A 52 -9.21 3.81 3.41
CA ALA A 52 -8.82 5.21 3.23
C ALA A 52 -8.06 5.72 4.45
N GLY A 53 -6.99 6.42 4.21
CA GLY A 53 -6.07 6.90 5.24
C GLY A 53 -4.84 6.02 5.41
N ASP A 54 -4.91 4.76 4.99
CA ASP A 54 -3.82 3.79 5.12
C ASP A 54 -2.85 3.88 3.95
N PHE A 55 -1.81 3.06 4.02
CA PHE A 55 -0.73 3.08 3.04
C PHE A 55 -0.48 1.69 2.47
N LEU A 56 -0.01 1.66 1.22
CA LEU A 56 0.41 0.44 0.53
C LEU A 56 1.87 0.56 0.14
N ASN A 57 2.55 -0.57 0.05
CA ASN A 57 3.92 -0.67 -0.47
C ASN A 57 5.00 -0.04 0.42
N VAL A 58 4.73 0.10 1.72
CA VAL A 58 5.67 0.80 2.62
C VAL A 58 6.97 0.03 2.78
N ILE A 59 6.89 -1.28 3.04
CA ILE A 59 8.08 -2.09 3.30
C ILE A 59 8.96 -2.18 2.06
N SER A 60 8.35 -2.43 0.90
CA SER A 60 9.09 -2.50 -0.36
C SER A 60 9.81 -1.18 -0.65
N PHE A 61 9.13 -0.06 -0.39
CA PHE A 61 9.69 1.28 -0.58
C PHE A 61 10.90 1.51 0.33
N LEU A 62 10.74 1.21 1.63
CA LEU A 62 11.78 1.47 2.61
C LEU A 62 12.98 0.54 2.46
N GLU A 63 12.76 -0.70 2.06
CA GLU A 63 13.83 -1.69 1.94
C GLU A 63 14.36 -1.84 0.52
N SER A 64 13.76 -1.11 -0.45
CA SER A 64 14.16 -1.18 -1.86
C SER A 64 14.17 -2.62 -2.36
N ARG A 65 13.10 -3.36 -2.09
CA ARG A 65 12.98 -4.77 -2.45
C ARG A 65 11.68 -5.02 -3.21
N PRO A 66 11.65 -6.02 -4.10
CA PRO A 66 10.41 -6.41 -4.77
C PRO A 66 9.36 -6.84 -3.75
N ARG A 67 8.09 -6.65 -4.09
CA ARG A 67 6.98 -7.00 -3.22
C ARG A 67 6.75 -8.50 -3.19
N ASN A 68 6.24 -8.99 -2.06
CA ASN A 68 5.81 -10.38 -1.94
C ASN A 68 4.29 -10.52 -1.80
N THR A 69 3.55 -9.45 -2.07
CA THR A 69 2.09 -9.43 -2.02
C THR A 69 1.53 -8.71 -3.22
N THR A 70 0.25 -8.95 -3.50
CA THR A 70 -0.50 -8.27 -4.55
C THR A 70 -1.62 -7.48 -3.91
N ALA A 71 -1.75 -6.20 -4.27
CA ALA A 71 -2.84 -5.35 -3.79
C ALA A 71 -3.86 -5.17 -4.89
N VAL A 72 -5.13 -5.39 -4.56
CA VAL A 72 -6.25 -5.36 -5.51
C VAL A 72 -7.32 -4.42 -4.98
N ALA A 73 -7.89 -3.58 -5.85
CA ALA A 73 -8.97 -2.70 -5.44
C ALA A 73 -10.22 -3.53 -5.17
N LEU A 74 -10.76 -3.44 -3.96
CA LEU A 74 -11.99 -4.13 -3.58
C LEU A 74 -13.23 -3.34 -3.93
N GLU A 75 -13.06 -2.07 -4.22
CA GLU A 75 -14.08 -1.14 -4.68
C GLU A 75 -13.34 -0.02 -5.41
N PRO A 76 -14.04 0.93 -6.06
CA PRO A 76 -13.33 2.03 -6.73
C PRO A 76 -12.41 2.72 -5.73
N THR A 77 -11.14 2.84 -6.07
CA THR A 77 -10.09 3.27 -5.13
C THR A 77 -9.25 4.36 -5.78
N VAL A 78 -8.88 5.36 -4.97
CA VAL A 78 -7.98 6.44 -5.38
C VAL A 78 -6.80 6.46 -4.42
N VAL A 79 -5.60 6.52 -4.98
CA VAL A 79 -4.37 6.57 -4.16
C VAL A 79 -3.55 7.80 -4.56
N ARG A 80 -2.78 8.31 -3.60
CA ARG A 80 -1.74 9.31 -3.87
C ARG A 80 -0.40 8.60 -3.89
N VAL A 81 0.38 8.85 -4.93
CA VAL A 81 1.69 8.22 -5.12
C VAL A 81 2.75 9.10 -4.46
N ILE A 82 3.50 8.55 -3.51
CA ILE A 82 4.56 9.25 -2.79
C ILE A 82 5.89 8.61 -3.17
N THR A 83 6.72 9.34 -3.90
CA THR A 83 8.02 8.86 -4.36
C THR A 83 9.12 9.32 -3.41
N HIS A 84 10.35 8.84 -3.64
CA HIS A 84 11.50 9.34 -2.88
C HIS A 84 11.66 10.84 -3.02
N ASP A 85 11.37 11.39 -4.21
CA ASP A 85 11.54 12.81 -4.46
C ASP A 85 10.61 13.67 -3.62
N ASN A 86 9.38 13.23 -3.38
CA ASN A 86 8.41 14.04 -2.65
C ASN A 86 8.11 13.51 -1.23
N PHE A 87 8.83 12.48 -0.81
CA PHE A 87 8.61 11.86 0.49
C PHE A 87 8.76 12.87 1.64
N SER A 88 9.88 13.56 1.69
CA SER A 88 10.15 14.53 2.77
C SER A 88 9.14 15.65 2.77
N THR A 89 8.82 16.18 1.60
CA THR A 89 7.87 17.28 1.49
C THR A 89 6.47 16.84 1.93
N PHE A 90 6.05 15.66 1.50
CA PHE A 90 4.74 15.15 1.87
C PHE A 90 4.60 15.04 3.39
N PHE A 91 5.56 14.41 4.05
CA PHE A 91 5.45 14.18 5.48
C PHE A 91 5.75 15.42 6.32
N ARG A 92 6.56 16.35 5.81
CA ARG A 92 6.76 17.63 6.48
C ARG A 92 5.46 18.43 6.52
N ASP A 93 4.73 18.43 5.40
CA ASP A 93 3.48 19.19 5.31
C ASP A 93 2.29 18.42 5.92
N ASN A 94 2.48 17.14 6.21
CA ASN A 94 1.44 16.28 6.75
C ASN A 94 1.97 15.51 7.94
N SER A 95 2.51 16.24 8.93
CA SER A 95 3.25 15.61 10.03
C SER A 95 2.45 14.56 10.81
N ALA A 96 1.13 14.76 10.94
CA ALA A 96 0.29 13.79 11.63
C ALA A 96 0.28 12.43 10.93
N LYS A 97 0.57 12.41 9.63
CA LYS A 97 0.58 11.16 8.86
C LYS A 97 1.78 10.29 9.19
N ILE A 98 2.83 10.85 9.78
CA ILE A 98 3.99 10.05 10.18
C ILE A 98 3.56 9.02 11.21
N MET A 99 2.80 9.43 12.22
CA MET A 99 2.33 8.51 13.24
C MET A 99 1.37 7.48 12.66
N SER A 100 0.46 7.90 11.76
CA SER A 100 -0.42 6.96 11.07
C SER A 100 0.37 5.93 10.28
N LEU A 101 1.43 6.37 9.58
CA LEU A 101 2.28 5.46 8.82
C LEU A 101 2.92 4.41 9.72
N LEU A 102 3.45 4.82 10.86
CA LEU A 102 4.08 3.89 11.81
C LEU A 102 3.07 2.88 12.35
N GLU A 103 1.86 3.34 12.66
CA GLU A 103 0.80 2.45 13.15
C GLU A 103 0.41 1.43 12.09
N HIS A 104 0.29 1.85 10.84
CA HIS A 104 -0.08 0.95 9.75
C HIS A 104 1.03 -0.06 9.47
N MET A 105 2.29 0.36 9.54
CA MET A 105 3.41 -0.56 9.38
C MET A 105 3.38 -1.65 10.44
N SER A 106 3.15 -1.28 11.67
CA SER A 106 3.10 -2.23 12.79
C SER A 106 1.97 -3.25 12.59
N ALA A 107 0.78 -2.77 12.25
CA ALA A 107 -0.38 -3.64 12.03
C ALA A 107 -0.15 -4.55 10.83
N ARG A 108 0.45 -4.02 9.77
CA ARG A 108 0.71 -4.76 8.54
C ARG A 108 1.71 -5.88 8.77
N MET A 109 2.77 -5.60 9.51
CA MET A 109 3.77 -6.61 9.82
C MET A 109 3.18 -7.74 10.64
N ARG A 110 2.32 -7.43 11.60
CA ARG A 110 1.64 -8.47 12.39
C ARG A 110 0.75 -9.35 11.49
N ALA A 111 0.03 -8.74 10.56
CA ALA A 111 -0.84 -9.48 9.65
C ALA A 111 -0.04 -10.41 8.75
N LEU A 112 1.11 -9.93 8.23
CA LEU A 112 1.98 -10.73 7.39
C LEU A 112 2.58 -11.89 8.17
N GLN A 113 2.99 -11.66 9.41
CA GLN A 113 3.51 -12.72 10.26
C GLN A 113 2.48 -13.83 10.45
N ARG A 114 1.23 -13.44 10.74
CA ARG A 114 0.16 -14.44 10.90
C ARG A 114 -0.09 -15.22 9.61
N ALA A 115 0.10 -14.58 8.45
CA ALA A 115 -0.12 -15.23 7.17
C ALA A 115 0.92 -16.31 6.86
N TYR A 116 2.11 -16.20 7.46
CA TYR A 116 3.23 -17.11 7.18
C TYR A 116 3.57 -18.07 8.33
N ILE A 117 2.82 -18.02 9.39
CA ILE A 117 3.04 -18.95 10.53
C ILE A 117 2.26 -20.24 10.35
#